data_82710b3598c32c5765b7dc3e96149cc9
#
_entry.id   82710b3598c32c5765b7dc3e96149cc9
#
_cell.length_a   1.000
_cell.length_b   1.000
_cell.length_c   1.000
_cell.angle_alpha   90.00
_cell.angle_beta   90.00
_cell.angle_gamma   90.00
#
_symmetry.space_group_name_H-M   'P 1'
#
loop_
_entity.id
_entity.type
_entity.pdbx_description
1 polymer ?
#
loop_
_entity_poly.entity_id
_entity_poly.type
_entity_poly.pdbx_seq_one_letter_code
_entity_poly.pdbx_strand_id
1 'polypeptide(L)'
;MRALELRGDKGIDSIVYTTERPIPVPENDEILVQVKAVGLNPVDYQIAEGFGDVNLDEPVVLGLDVAGIVKDIGASVKEFKPGDRVFYHGNLEKANGGFAEYACTTSRTASKLPESINFVQAAAIPCSGFTAYQAVIRKLKPEVGDTILIHGGAGGVGGYAVQLA
;
A
#
# COMPACT_ATOMS: atom_id res chain seq x y z
N MET A 1 9.95 -13.71 -10.20
CA MET A 1 8.79 -13.84 -9.29
C MET A 1 7.48 -13.67 -10.05
N ARG A 2 6.37 -14.16 -9.46
CA ARG A 2 5.01 -13.92 -9.98
C ARG A 2 4.59 -12.50 -9.69
N ALA A 3 3.94 -11.85 -10.69
CA ALA A 3 3.40 -10.50 -10.57
C ALA A 3 2.24 -10.26 -11.54
N LEU A 4 1.43 -9.24 -11.25
CA LEU A 4 0.51 -8.62 -12.19
C LEU A 4 1.13 -7.29 -12.62
N GLU A 5 1.43 -7.16 -13.88
CA GLU A 5 2.09 -5.99 -14.47
C GLU A 5 1.16 -5.27 -15.43
N LEU A 6 1.07 -3.96 -15.29
CA LEU A 6 0.52 -3.08 -16.30
C LEU A 6 1.61 -2.86 -17.35
N ARG A 7 1.34 -3.20 -18.62
CA ARG A 7 2.30 -3.13 -19.74
C ARG A 7 1.76 -2.27 -20.88
N GLY A 8 2.56 -1.34 -21.33
CA GLY A 8 2.28 -0.55 -22.55
C GLY A 8 1.09 0.39 -22.36
N ASP A 9 0.00 0.12 -23.06
CA ASP A 9 -1.17 1.01 -23.08
C ASP A 9 -1.92 1.09 -21.76
N LYS A 10 -2.65 2.19 -21.57
CA LYS A 10 -3.56 2.38 -20.45
C LYS A 10 -4.77 1.45 -20.57
N GLY A 11 -5.28 1.01 -19.43
CA GLY A 11 -6.48 0.21 -19.32
C GLY A 11 -6.28 -1.07 -18.53
N ILE A 12 -7.35 -1.57 -17.94
CA ILE A 12 -7.35 -2.79 -17.12
C ILE A 12 -6.93 -4.01 -17.95
N ASP A 13 -7.29 -4.04 -19.22
CA ASP A 13 -6.95 -5.13 -20.16
C ASP A 13 -5.44 -5.24 -20.43
N SER A 14 -4.68 -4.20 -20.09
CA SER A 14 -3.22 -4.18 -20.20
C SER A 14 -2.51 -4.79 -18.98
N ILE A 15 -3.26 -5.28 -18.00
CA ILE A 15 -2.69 -5.98 -16.82
C ILE A 15 -2.43 -7.44 -17.21
N VAL A 16 -1.16 -7.82 -17.15
CA VAL A 16 -0.68 -9.15 -17.56
C VAL A 16 -0.10 -9.89 -16.36
N TYR A 17 -0.46 -11.17 -16.22
CA TYR A 17 0.21 -12.05 -15.27
C TYR A 17 1.56 -12.52 -15.82
N THR A 18 2.61 -12.43 -15.03
CA THR A 18 3.95 -12.91 -15.35
C THR A 18 4.53 -13.75 -14.21
N THR A 19 5.43 -14.67 -14.55
CA THR A 19 6.26 -15.42 -13.60
C THR A 19 7.74 -15.02 -13.65
N GLU A 20 8.09 -14.14 -14.59
CA GLU A 20 9.48 -13.85 -14.95
C GLU A 20 10.00 -12.51 -14.42
N ARG A 21 9.16 -11.75 -13.69
CA ARG A 21 9.62 -10.49 -13.12
C ARG A 21 10.80 -10.74 -12.17
N PRO A 22 11.91 -9.99 -12.27
CA PRO A 22 13.00 -10.08 -11.31
C PRO A 22 12.52 -9.62 -9.91
N ILE A 23 13.08 -10.20 -8.86
CA ILE A 23 12.85 -9.72 -7.50
C ILE A 23 13.56 -8.37 -7.38
N PRO A 24 12.86 -7.29 -6.93
CA PRO A 24 13.49 -5.98 -6.78
C PRO A 24 14.55 -6.00 -5.68
N VAL A 25 15.56 -5.16 -5.85
CA VAL A 25 16.60 -4.93 -4.84
C VAL A 25 16.28 -3.62 -4.12
N PRO A 26 16.23 -3.61 -2.77
CA PRO A 26 15.91 -2.39 -2.04
C PRO A 26 17.00 -1.32 -2.21
N GLU A 27 16.61 -0.08 -2.43
CA GLU A 27 17.49 1.08 -2.40
C GLU A 27 17.97 1.36 -0.97
N ASN A 28 18.87 2.34 -0.79
CA ASN A 28 19.51 2.61 0.50
C ASN A 28 18.55 2.81 1.68
N ASP A 29 17.40 3.44 1.45
CA ASP A 29 16.38 3.75 2.47
C ASP A 29 15.13 2.85 2.37
N GLU A 30 15.19 1.80 1.54
CA GLU A 30 14.08 0.90 1.30
C GLU A 30 14.18 -0.42 2.06
N ILE A 31 13.04 -1.06 2.19
CA ILE A 31 12.91 -2.44 2.64
C ILE A 31 12.33 -3.29 1.52
N LEU A 32 12.84 -4.51 1.34
CA LEU A 32 12.24 -5.55 0.51
C LEU A 32 11.26 -6.36 1.35
N VAL A 33 10.02 -6.43 0.92
CA VAL A 33 8.96 -7.14 1.62
C VAL A 33 8.48 -8.33 0.81
N GLN A 34 8.47 -9.52 1.41
CA GLN A 34 7.71 -10.66 0.90
C GLN A 34 6.24 -10.41 1.17
N VAL A 35 5.47 -10.17 0.13
CA VAL A 35 4.05 -9.85 0.22
C VAL A 35 3.26 -11.08 0.71
N LYS A 36 2.41 -10.88 1.70
CA LYS A 36 1.49 -11.88 2.25
C LYS A 36 0.03 -11.55 1.98
N ALA A 37 -0.30 -10.27 1.89
CA ALA A 37 -1.59 -9.76 1.49
C ALA A 37 -1.44 -8.39 0.85
N VAL A 38 -2.33 -8.06 -0.07
CA VAL A 38 -2.43 -6.76 -0.71
C VAL A 38 -3.91 -6.33 -0.72
N GLY A 39 -4.17 -5.08 -0.34
CA GLY A 39 -5.49 -4.47 -0.39
C GLY A 39 -5.78 -3.89 -1.76
N LEU A 40 -6.99 -4.09 -2.26
CA LEU A 40 -7.47 -3.49 -3.50
C LEU A 40 -8.11 -2.13 -3.22
N ASN A 41 -7.69 -1.12 -3.95
CA ASN A 41 -8.21 0.23 -3.86
C ASN A 41 -8.69 0.75 -5.22
N PRO A 42 -9.67 1.66 -5.25
CA PRO A 42 -10.07 2.32 -6.51
C PRO A 42 -8.89 2.95 -7.27
N VAL A 43 -7.91 3.47 -6.56
CA VAL A 43 -6.71 4.07 -7.18
C VAL A 43 -5.92 3.08 -8.02
N ASP A 44 -5.93 1.79 -7.70
CA ASP A 44 -5.18 0.78 -8.46
C ASP A 44 -5.69 0.68 -9.92
N TYR A 45 -7.01 0.59 -10.12
CA TYR A 45 -7.56 0.58 -11.48
C TYR A 45 -7.50 1.97 -12.13
N GLN A 46 -7.63 3.05 -11.36
CA GLN A 46 -7.51 4.41 -11.87
C GLN A 46 -6.11 4.68 -12.44
N ILE A 47 -5.06 4.18 -11.79
CA ILE A 47 -3.69 4.23 -12.34
C ILE A 47 -3.62 3.46 -13.66
N ALA A 48 -4.20 2.26 -13.72
CA ALA A 48 -4.25 1.50 -14.97
C ALA A 48 -4.96 2.27 -16.09
N GLU A 49 -5.99 3.05 -15.77
CA GLU A 49 -6.71 3.93 -16.70
C GLU A 49 -6.01 5.27 -16.97
N GLY A 50 -4.86 5.51 -16.32
CA GLY A 50 -4.01 6.68 -16.56
C GLY A 50 -4.15 7.83 -15.56
N PHE A 51 -4.67 7.55 -14.37
CA PHE A 51 -4.63 8.52 -13.28
C PHE A 51 -3.21 8.69 -12.76
N GLY A 52 -2.76 9.93 -12.64
CA GLY A 52 -1.40 10.29 -12.20
C GLY A 52 -0.38 10.22 -13.34
N ASP A 53 0.83 10.70 -13.06
CA ASP A 53 1.96 10.70 -14.01
C ASP A 53 2.83 9.44 -13.85
N VAL A 54 2.19 8.28 -13.85
CA VAL A 54 2.93 7.00 -13.78
C VAL A 54 3.57 6.75 -15.14
N ASN A 55 4.89 6.61 -15.18
CA ASN A 55 5.61 6.26 -16.38
C ASN A 55 5.31 4.78 -16.75
N LEU A 56 4.72 4.55 -17.89
CA LEU A 56 4.39 3.22 -18.43
C LEU A 56 5.38 2.72 -19.50
N ASP A 57 6.51 3.41 -19.69
CA ASP A 57 7.58 2.94 -20.60
C ASP A 57 8.18 1.62 -20.09
N GLU A 58 8.11 1.37 -18.80
CA GLU A 58 8.50 0.11 -18.14
C GLU A 58 7.28 -0.55 -17.50
N PRO A 59 7.23 -1.88 -17.42
CA PRO A 59 6.13 -2.58 -16.75
C PRO A 59 5.96 -2.17 -15.28
N VAL A 60 4.77 -1.76 -14.88
CA VAL A 60 4.43 -1.28 -13.54
C VAL A 60 3.65 -2.36 -12.78
N VAL A 61 4.08 -2.69 -11.58
CA VAL A 61 3.28 -3.50 -10.63
C VAL A 61 2.45 -2.58 -9.78
N LEU A 62 1.13 -2.77 -9.80
CA LEU A 62 0.16 -2.03 -9.00
C LEU A 62 0.00 -2.64 -7.60
N GLY A 63 -0.92 -2.09 -6.80
CA GLY A 63 -1.20 -2.56 -5.44
C GLY A 63 -0.42 -1.77 -4.39
N LEU A 64 -1.09 -0.79 -3.78
CA LEU A 64 -0.44 0.15 -2.86
C LEU A 64 -0.52 -0.29 -1.39
N ASP A 65 -1.59 -0.99 -1.00
CA ASP A 65 -1.79 -1.43 0.37
C ASP A 65 -1.21 -2.82 0.59
N VAL A 66 -0.05 -2.87 1.21
CA VAL A 66 0.73 -4.11 1.35
C VAL A 66 0.92 -4.48 2.81
N ALA A 67 0.80 -5.78 3.10
CA ALA A 67 1.24 -6.38 4.35
C ALA A 67 2.12 -7.60 4.08
N GLY A 68 3.22 -7.74 4.80
CA GLY A 68 4.17 -8.82 4.55
C GLY A 68 5.31 -8.91 5.57
N ILE A 69 6.36 -9.59 5.17
CA ILE A 69 7.54 -9.86 5.99
C ILE A 69 8.76 -9.26 5.30
N VAL A 70 9.52 -8.45 6.03
CA VAL A 70 10.80 -7.90 5.57
C VAL A 70 11.76 -9.04 5.25
N LYS A 71 12.35 -9.02 4.07
CA LYS A 71 13.35 -9.99 3.60
C LYS A 71 14.74 -9.41 3.51
N ASP A 72 14.83 -8.14 3.13
CA ASP A 72 16.10 -7.43 3.01
C ASP A 72 15.88 -5.95 3.30
N ILE A 73 16.95 -5.22 3.59
CA ILE A 73 16.91 -3.81 3.95
C ILE A 73 18.06 -3.06 3.27
N GLY A 74 17.81 -1.83 2.86
CA GLY A 74 18.84 -0.93 2.36
C GLY A 74 19.80 -0.48 3.46
N ALA A 75 20.99 -0.05 3.06
CA ALA A 75 22.11 0.25 3.98
C ALA A 75 21.83 1.35 5.01
N SER A 76 20.88 2.25 4.74
CA SER A 76 20.48 3.35 5.64
C SER A 76 19.36 2.99 6.60
N VAL A 77 18.68 1.85 6.41
CA VAL A 77 17.55 1.42 7.24
C VAL A 77 18.05 0.87 8.58
N LYS A 78 17.51 1.39 9.67
CA LYS A 78 17.90 1.01 11.05
C LYS A 78 16.73 0.48 11.89
N GLU A 79 15.51 0.88 11.55
CA GLU A 79 14.28 0.59 12.30
C GLU A 79 13.67 -0.77 11.99
N PHE A 80 14.09 -1.42 10.88
CA PHE A 80 13.61 -2.73 10.44
C PHE A 80 14.75 -3.72 10.27
N LYS A 81 14.41 -5.00 10.32
CA LYS A 81 15.30 -6.13 10.05
C LYS A 81 14.57 -7.24 9.32
N PRO A 82 15.27 -8.14 8.62
CA PRO A 82 14.68 -9.35 8.06
C PRO A 82 13.90 -10.14 9.12
N GLY A 83 12.68 -10.55 8.76
CA GLY A 83 11.74 -11.23 9.65
C GLY A 83 10.68 -10.32 10.28
N ASP A 84 10.86 -9.01 10.30
CA ASP A 84 9.85 -8.09 10.83
C ASP A 84 8.57 -8.18 10.00
N ARG A 85 7.43 -8.23 10.67
CA ARG A 85 6.10 -8.14 10.07
C ARG A 85 5.78 -6.67 9.87
N VAL A 86 5.34 -6.29 8.67
CA VAL A 86 5.09 -4.89 8.31
C VAL A 86 3.82 -4.73 7.48
N PHE A 87 3.28 -3.51 7.49
CA PHE A 87 2.25 -3.06 6.56
C PHE A 87 2.53 -1.61 6.17
N TYR A 88 2.09 -1.21 4.97
CA TYR A 88 2.35 0.13 4.45
C TYR A 88 1.42 0.49 3.30
N HIS A 89 1.33 1.78 3.01
CA HIS A 89 0.84 2.31 1.74
C HIS A 89 2.04 2.61 0.86
N GLY A 90 2.07 2.01 -0.33
CA GLY A 90 3.16 2.15 -1.28
C GLY A 90 3.22 3.55 -1.92
N ASN A 91 4.24 3.76 -2.75
CA ASN A 91 4.40 5.01 -3.50
C ASN A 91 3.82 4.85 -4.92
N LEU A 92 2.89 5.75 -5.28
CA LEU A 92 2.28 5.82 -6.62
C LEU A 92 3.29 6.07 -7.75
N GLU A 93 4.41 6.72 -7.44
CA GLU A 93 5.43 7.08 -8.42
C GLU A 93 6.43 5.93 -8.70
N LYS A 94 6.38 4.84 -7.91
CA LYS A 94 7.29 3.71 -8.05
C LYS A 94 6.58 2.50 -8.66
N ALA A 95 7.25 1.86 -9.62
CA ALA A 95 6.74 0.74 -10.41
C ALA A 95 6.64 -0.61 -9.66
N ASN A 96 6.84 -0.66 -8.34
CA ASN A 96 7.01 -1.89 -7.57
C ASN A 96 5.93 -2.06 -6.49
N GLY A 97 4.66 -2.12 -6.90
CA GLY A 97 3.51 -2.34 -6.03
C GLY A 97 3.38 -3.79 -5.53
N GLY A 98 2.34 -4.00 -4.73
CA GLY A 98 2.12 -5.25 -3.99
C GLY A 98 1.46 -6.39 -4.76
N PHE A 99 0.96 -6.17 -5.99
CA PHE A 99 0.44 -7.29 -6.81
C PHE A 99 1.55 -8.18 -7.35
N ALA A 100 2.50 -8.53 -6.48
CA ALA A 100 3.65 -9.38 -6.72
C ALA A 100 4.03 -10.19 -5.48
N GLU A 101 4.92 -11.15 -5.61
CA GLU A 101 5.43 -11.92 -4.46
C GLU A 101 6.36 -11.09 -3.56
N TYR A 102 7.02 -10.07 -4.13
CA TYR A 102 7.91 -9.14 -3.42
C TYR A 102 7.71 -7.72 -3.92
N ALA A 103 7.81 -6.77 -3.00
CA ALA A 103 7.73 -5.34 -3.29
C ALA A 103 8.75 -4.57 -2.43
N CYS A 104 9.25 -3.45 -2.96
CA CYS A 104 10.08 -2.51 -2.19
C CYS A 104 9.26 -1.28 -1.80
N THR A 105 9.56 -0.73 -0.62
CA THR A 105 9.04 0.57 -0.18
C THR A 105 10.05 1.28 0.70
N THR A 106 9.95 2.61 0.77
CA THR A 106 10.79 3.37 1.70
C THR A 106 10.46 3.02 3.14
N SER A 107 11.47 2.85 3.98
CA SER A 107 11.30 2.42 5.37
C SER A 107 10.36 3.34 6.16
N ARG A 108 10.41 4.65 5.90
CA ARG A 108 9.56 5.65 6.59
C ARG A 108 8.05 5.50 6.34
N THR A 109 7.63 4.80 5.28
CA THR A 109 6.20 4.57 4.98
C THR A 109 5.68 3.29 5.60
N ALA A 110 6.57 2.41 6.04
CA ALA A 110 6.22 1.15 6.65
C ALA A 110 6.02 1.28 8.17
N SER A 111 5.13 0.45 8.69
CA SER A 111 4.90 0.31 10.13
C SER A 111 5.01 -1.16 10.52
N LYS A 112 5.52 -1.42 11.74
CA LYS A 112 5.55 -2.78 12.29
C LYS A 112 4.13 -3.26 12.56
N LEU A 113 3.85 -4.48 12.13
CA LEU A 113 2.55 -5.11 12.31
C LEU A 113 2.52 -5.90 13.63
N PRO A 114 1.61 -5.56 14.58
CA PRO A 114 1.42 -6.32 15.80
C PRO A 114 1.04 -7.78 15.52
N GLU A 115 1.44 -8.70 16.41
CA GLU A 115 1.14 -10.13 16.25
C GLU A 115 -0.38 -10.45 16.29
N SER A 116 -1.15 -9.62 17.00
CA SER A 116 -2.60 -9.75 17.12
C SER A 116 -3.37 -9.50 15.82
N ILE A 117 -2.74 -8.87 14.81
CA ILE A 117 -3.36 -8.55 13.53
C ILE A 117 -2.76 -9.45 12.45
N ASN A 118 -3.58 -10.14 11.66
CA ASN A 118 -3.10 -10.94 10.54
C ASN A 118 -2.83 -10.06 9.30
N PHE A 119 -2.11 -10.61 8.30
CA PHE A 119 -1.72 -9.84 7.11
C PHE A 119 -2.91 -9.38 6.25
N VAL A 120 -3.99 -10.15 6.20
CA VAL A 120 -5.20 -9.78 5.43
C VAL A 120 -5.88 -8.57 6.05
N GLN A 121 -6.03 -8.57 7.37
CA GLN A 121 -6.55 -7.41 8.11
C GLN A 121 -5.62 -6.20 7.95
N ALA A 122 -4.32 -6.41 8.05
CA ALA A 122 -3.33 -5.34 7.93
C ALA A 122 -3.33 -4.68 6.54
N ALA A 123 -3.47 -5.46 5.48
CA ALA A 123 -3.51 -4.93 4.11
C ALA A 123 -4.79 -4.11 3.81
N ALA A 124 -5.84 -4.24 4.61
CA ALA A 124 -7.06 -3.44 4.46
C ALA A 124 -6.97 -2.05 5.13
N ILE A 125 -5.90 -1.78 5.89
CA ILE A 125 -5.79 -0.55 6.72
C ILE A 125 -5.23 0.66 5.94
N PRO A 126 -4.12 0.57 5.16
CA PRO A 126 -3.31 1.75 4.86
C PRO A 126 -4.07 2.86 4.15
N CYS A 127 -4.56 2.65 2.94
CA CYS A 127 -5.24 3.69 2.17
C CYS A 127 -6.46 4.27 2.93
N SER A 128 -7.36 3.41 3.33
CA SER A 128 -8.62 3.80 3.95
C SER A 128 -8.43 4.33 5.38
N GLY A 129 -7.65 3.63 6.20
CA GLY A 129 -7.42 4.00 7.59
C GLY A 129 -6.58 5.27 7.73
N PHE A 130 -5.51 5.42 6.93
CA PHE A 130 -4.69 6.64 6.97
C PHE A 130 -5.46 7.85 6.45
N THR A 131 -6.30 7.68 5.44
CA THR A 131 -7.19 8.75 4.94
C THR A 131 -8.16 9.19 6.04
N ALA A 132 -8.84 8.24 6.69
CA ALA A 132 -9.75 8.54 7.79
C ALA A 132 -9.03 9.20 8.97
N TYR A 133 -7.87 8.68 9.36
CA TYR A 133 -7.06 9.26 10.44
C TYR A 133 -6.66 10.71 10.13
N GLN A 134 -6.19 10.98 8.93
CA GLN A 134 -5.84 12.33 8.52
C GLN A 134 -7.04 13.27 8.51
N ALA A 135 -8.20 12.81 8.02
CA ALA A 135 -9.41 13.60 7.97
C ALA A 135 -9.95 13.91 9.38
N VAL A 136 -10.14 12.89 10.21
CA VAL A 136 -10.78 13.05 11.53
C VAL A 136 -9.80 13.61 12.54
N ILE A 137 -8.65 12.94 12.74
CA ILE A 137 -7.75 13.28 13.86
C ILE A 137 -6.87 14.49 13.57
N ARG A 138 -6.36 14.62 12.33
CA ARG A 138 -5.40 15.69 12.01
C ARG A 138 -6.05 16.96 11.47
N LYS A 139 -7.19 16.86 10.78
CA LYS A 139 -7.84 17.99 10.14
C LYS A 139 -9.09 18.45 10.90
N LEU A 140 -10.05 17.57 11.10
CA LEU A 140 -11.31 17.91 11.76
C LEU A 140 -11.10 18.19 13.26
N LYS A 141 -10.35 17.33 13.96
CA LYS A 141 -10.04 17.43 15.39
C LYS A 141 -11.30 17.61 16.26
N PRO A 142 -12.25 16.68 16.21
CA PRO A 142 -13.49 16.82 16.97
C PRO A 142 -13.24 16.83 18.47
N GLU A 143 -14.06 17.59 19.19
CA GLU A 143 -14.05 17.68 20.66
C GLU A 143 -15.23 16.91 21.26
N VAL A 144 -15.13 16.59 22.53
CA VAL A 144 -16.22 15.91 23.26
C VAL A 144 -17.49 16.76 23.23
N GLY A 145 -18.58 16.21 22.71
CA GLY A 145 -19.86 16.90 22.54
C GLY A 145 -20.12 17.38 21.11
N ASP A 146 -19.16 17.29 20.19
CA ASP A 146 -19.39 17.61 18.80
C ASP A 146 -20.33 16.60 18.12
N THR A 147 -21.05 17.08 17.13
CA THR A 147 -21.86 16.24 16.23
C THR A 147 -21.17 16.16 14.87
N ILE A 148 -20.83 14.96 14.41
CA ILE A 148 -20.12 14.74 13.16
C ILE A 148 -21.02 13.99 12.17
N LEU A 149 -21.15 14.53 10.96
CA LEU A 149 -21.80 13.83 9.84
C LEU A 149 -20.74 13.15 8.96
N ILE A 150 -20.85 11.83 8.81
CA ILE A 150 -19.95 11.04 7.97
C ILE A 150 -20.73 10.45 6.80
N HIS A 151 -20.53 10.99 5.60
CA HIS A 151 -21.10 10.43 4.39
C HIS A 151 -20.35 9.15 3.99
N GLY A 152 -21.07 8.11 3.57
CA GLY A 152 -20.48 6.84 3.17
C GLY A 152 -19.88 6.06 4.35
N GLY A 153 -20.47 6.14 5.54
CA GLY A 153 -19.99 5.49 6.77
C GLY A 153 -19.82 3.96 6.68
N ALA A 154 -20.45 3.30 5.70
CA ALA A 154 -20.27 1.85 5.43
C ALA A 154 -19.12 1.55 4.46
N GLY A 155 -18.49 2.55 3.84
CA GLY A 155 -17.33 2.38 2.96
C GLY A 155 -16.01 2.26 3.73
N GLY A 156 -14.93 1.96 3.01
CA GLY A 156 -13.60 1.77 3.60
C GLY A 156 -13.16 2.95 4.47
N VAL A 157 -13.10 4.16 3.91
CA VAL A 157 -12.72 5.37 4.66
C VAL A 157 -13.76 5.71 5.73
N GLY A 158 -15.05 5.66 5.36
CA GLY A 158 -16.14 6.02 6.28
C GLY A 158 -16.20 5.11 7.51
N GLY A 159 -16.01 3.81 7.33
CA GLY A 159 -16.00 2.84 8.43
C GLY A 159 -14.89 3.09 9.45
N TYR A 160 -13.69 3.49 9.01
CA TYR A 160 -12.63 3.95 9.92
C TYR A 160 -12.96 5.33 10.53
N ALA A 161 -13.51 6.26 9.75
CA ALA A 161 -13.87 7.57 10.25
C ALA A 161 -14.91 7.52 11.39
N VAL A 162 -15.91 6.64 11.28
CA VAL A 162 -16.91 6.39 12.35
C VAL A 162 -16.26 5.88 13.64
N GLN A 163 -15.25 5.03 13.53
CA GLN A 163 -14.55 4.48 14.70
C GLN A 163 -13.57 5.49 15.33
N LEU A 164 -13.10 6.45 14.57
CA LEU A 164 -12.14 7.47 15.03
C LEU A 164 -12.83 8.71 15.59
N ALA A 165 -14.09 8.93 15.22
CA ALA A 165 -14.91 10.05 15.72
C ALA A 165 -15.53 9.72 17.08
#